data_e363ed68b20a97d54e054157a2f7d461
#
_entry.id   e363ed68b20a97d54e054157a2f7d461
#
_cell.length_a   1.000
_cell.length_b   1.000
_cell.length_c   1.000
_cell.angle_alpha   90.00
_cell.angle_beta   90.00
_cell.angle_gamma   90.00
#
_symmetry.space_group_name_H-M   'P 1'
#
loop_
_entity.id
_entity.type
_entity.pdbx_description
1 polymer ?
#
loop_
_entity_poly.entity_id
_entity_poly.type
_entity_poly.pdbx_seq_one_letter_code
_entity_poly.pdbx_strand_id
1 'polypeptide(L)'
;MSKPLDPRARQRRSALLRLGALCGVGGLSALASSTEVLAAVAAGGKGAAYEPVLLTRDELQLTGVLAELIIPRTDTPGALAVGAHRTIDHLLKVCALSAEQARFRTGLARIESVAQAQGGKPFGALPAARQVALLHALDAGSAPFNGDDQGFFRQLKGYVAFAYYTSEAGATRELAYLPIPGGFQGNYKLTRSSRGWAIQ
;
A
#
# COMPACT_ATOMS: atom_id res chain seq x y z
N MET A 1 -18.02 -22.23 36.74
CA MET A 1 -17.55 -23.43 36.02
C MET A 1 -17.08 -23.05 34.66
N SER A 2 -15.77 -22.93 34.47
CA SER A 2 -15.16 -22.51 33.17
C SER A 2 -15.08 -23.72 32.25
N LYS A 3 -15.65 -23.58 31.04
CA LYS A 3 -15.67 -24.62 30.00
C LYS A 3 -14.23 -24.94 29.57
N PRO A 4 -13.79 -26.22 29.53
CA PRO A 4 -12.44 -26.54 29.09
C PRO A 4 -12.25 -26.19 27.62
N LEU A 5 -11.12 -25.51 27.30
CA LEU A 5 -10.74 -25.11 25.93
C LEU A 5 -10.52 -26.36 25.08
N ASP A 6 -11.04 -26.31 23.83
CA ASP A 6 -10.88 -27.34 22.81
C ASP A 6 -9.40 -27.74 22.64
N PRO A 7 -9.05 -29.03 22.63
CA PRO A 7 -7.69 -29.52 22.42
C PRO A 7 -7.03 -29.01 21.18
N ARG A 8 -7.79 -28.74 20.09
CA ARG A 8 -7.30 -28.18 18.84
C ARG A 8 -6.88 -26.71 18.97
N ALA A 9 -7.56 -25.93 19.83
CA ALA A 9 -7.17 -24.56 20.13
C ALA A 9 -5.86 -24.49 20.93
N ARG A 10 -5.59 -25.46 21.80
CA ARG A 10 -4.31 -25.60 22.53
C ARG A 10 -3.15 -25.96 21.59
N GLN A 11 -3.37 -26.85 20.63
CA GLN A 11 -2.35 -27.23 19.64
C GLN A 11 -1.97 -26.09 18.71
N ARG A 12 -2.93 -25.28 18.25
CA ARG A 12 -2.66 -24.09 17.42
C ARG A 12 -1.86 -23.04 18.19
N ARG A 13 -2.19 -22.83 19.45
CA ARG A 13 -1.47 -21.88 20.32
C ARG A 13 -0.02 -22.32 20.58
N SER A 14 0.22 -23.61 20.81
CA SER A 14 1.57 -24.16 21.00
C SER A 14 2.39 -24.15 19.70
N ALA A 15 1.77 -24.32 18.53
CA ALA A 15 2.45 -24.23 17.23
C ALA A 15 2.91 -22.79 16.94
N LEU A 16 2.08 -21.79 17.24
CA LEU A 16 2.44 -20.37 17.07
C LEU A 16 3.58 -19.96 18.02
N LEU A 17 3.57 -20.44 19.25
CA LEU A 17 4.65 -20.21 20.23
C LEU A 17 5.98 -20.86 19.79
N ARG A 18 5.93 -22.04 19.16
CA ARG A 18 7.12 -22.73 18.63
C ARG A 18 7.67 -22.05 17.38
N LEU A 19 6.81 -21.53 16.51
CA LEU A 19 7.21 -20.74 15.36
C LEU A 19 7.88 -19.42 15.78
N GLY A 20 7.37 -18.75 16.79
CA GLY A 20 8.01 -17.56 17.37
C GLY A 20 9.40 -17.83 17.95
N ALA A 21 9.61 -19.01 18.55
CA ALA A 21 10.90 -19.40 19.07
C ALA A 21 11.93 -19.79 17.98
N LEU A 22 11.48 -20.30 16.84
CA LEU A 22 12.34 -20.67 15.71
C LEU A 22 12.81 -19.44 14.87
N CYS A 23 12.09 -18.32 14.93
CA CYS A 23 12.47 -17.09 14.24
C CYS A 23 13.59 -16.29 14.93
N GLY A 24 14.29 -16.87 15.90
CA GLY A 24 15.54 -16.30 16.44
C GLY A 24 15.40 -14.97 17.18
N VAL A 25 14.24 -14.64 17.71
CA VAL A 25 14.04 -13.45 18.54
C VAL A 25 14.55 -13.73 19.95
N GLY A 26 15.86 -13.75 20.09
CA GLY A 26 16.57 -13.83 21.39
C GLY A 26 16.42 -12.56 22.23
N GLY A 27 15.21 -11.98 22.27
CA GLY A 27 14.91 -10.78 23.05
C GLY A 27 13.53 -10.80 23.70
N LEU A 28 12.75 -11.87 23.54
CA LEU A 28 11.37 -11.95 24.04
C LEU A 28 11.22 -12.50 25.45
N SER A 29 12.30 -12.65 26.21
CA SER A 29 12.22 -12.98 27.64
C SER A 29 11.64 -11.85 28.51
N ALA A 30 11.34 -10.69 27.93
CA ALA A 30 10.70 -9.56 28.63
C ALA A 30 9.21 -9.36 28.27
N LEU A 31 8.58 -10.25 27.51
CA LEU A 31 7.14 -10.14 27.24
C LEU A 31 6.35 -10.72 28.42
N ALA A 32 6.32 -9.96 29.47
CA ALA A 32 5.78 -10.34 30.77
C ALA A 32 4.25 -10.42 30.83
N SER A 33 3.50 -10.07 29.80
CA SER A 33 2.06 -10.32 29.83
C SER A 33 1.44 -10.38 28.44
N SER A 34 0.57 -11.37 28.23
CA SER A 34 -0.24 -11.51 27.02
C SER A 34 -1.14 -10.28 26.77
N THR A 35 -1.39 -9.49 27.79
CA THR A 35 -2.14 -8.22 27.73
C THR A 35 -1.36 -7.11 27.07
N GLU A 36 -0.05 -7.02 27.25
CA GLU A 36 0.78 -5.98 26.60
C GLU A 36 0.96 -6.25 25.10
N VAL A 37 1.12 -7.52 24.70
CA VAL A 37 1.18 -7.88 23.28
C VAL A 37 -0.17 -7.63 22.60
N LEU A 38 -1.29 -7.96 23.26
CA LEU A 38 -2.63 -7.67 22.77
C LEU A 38 -2.90 -6.16 22.74
N ALA A 39 -2.43 -5.40 23.72
CA ALA A 39 -2.52 -3.95 23.74
C ALA A 39 -1.64 -3.30 22.65
N ALA A 40 -0.44 -3.81 22.39
CA ALA A 40 0.43 -3.34 21.31
C ALA A 40 -0.16 -3.65 19.93
N VAL A 41 -0.76 -4.83 19.73
CA VAL A 41 -1.47 -5.19 18.49
C VAL A 41 -2.76 -4.37 18.35
N ALA A 42 -3.50 -4.13 19.43
CA ALA A 42 -4.70 -3.29 19.41
C ALA A 42 -4.37 -1.81 19.23
N ALA A 43 -3.26 -1.33 19.80
CA ALA A 43 -2.75 0.03 19.61
C ALA A 43 -2.17 0.24 18.21
N GLY A 44 -1.57 -0.80 17.60
CA GLY A 44 -1.14 -0.78 16.20
C GLY A 44 -2.31 -0.70 15.21
N GLY A 45 -3.53 -1.04 15.66
CA GLY A 45 -4.76 -0.95 14.85
C GLY A 45 -5.47 0.40 14.90
N LYS A 46 -5.17 1.26 15.87
CA LYS A 46 -5.84 2.57 16.02
C LYS A 46 -4.85 3.62 16.55
N GLY A 47 -4.19 4.35 15.65
CA GLY A 47 -3.76 5.70 15.97
C GLY A 47 -2.28 5.98 16.18
N ALA A 48 -1.35 5.04 16.12
CA ALA A 48 0.06 5.42 15.99
C ALA A 48 0.29 6.02 14.60
N ALA A 49 0.74 7.28 14.56
CA ALA A 49 1.10 7.90 13.29
C ALA A 49 2.17 7.02 12.61
N TYR A 50 1.92 6.65 11.35
CA TYR A 50 2.91 5.87 10.58
C TYR A 50 4.20 6.66 10.47
N GLU A 51 5.32 6.08 10.92
CA GLU A 51 6.65 6.65 10.73
C GLU A 51 7.24 6.08 9.43
N PRO A 52 7.62 6.93 8.46
CA PRO A 52 8.22 6.48 7.22
C PRO A 52 9.53 5.73 7.46
N VAL A 53 9.77 4.66 6.70
CA VAL A 53 10.97 3.83 6.85
C VAL A 53 12.06 4.14 5.80
N LEU A 54 11.69 4.77 4.69
CA LEU A 54 12.59 5.20 3.61
C LEU A 54 12.32 6.64 3.17
N LEU A 55 11.06 6.97 2.88
CA LEU A 55 10.66 8.30 2.41
C LEU A 55 10.69 9.31 3.56
N THR A 56 10.86 10.58 3.25
CA THR A 56 10.58 11.64 4.21
C THR A 56 9.07 11.77 4.43
N ARG A 57 8.64 12.49 5.45
CA ARG A 57 7.20 12.74 5.69
C ARG A 57 6.54 13.47 4.52
N ASP A 58 7.23 14.42 3.92
CA ASP A 58 6.73 15.18 2.77
C ASP A 58 6.63 14.29 1.52
N GLU A 59 7.66 13.47 1.25
CA GLU A 59 7.65 12.49 0.15
C GLU A 59 6.52 11.45 0.35
N LEU A 60 6.29 10.99 1.57
CA LEU A 60 5.21 10.07 1.89
C LEU A 60 3.84 10.73 1.68
N GLN A 61 3.67 11.98 2.11
CA GLN A 61 2.45 12.73 1.90
C GLN A 61 2.17 12.96 0.41
N LEU A 62 3.19 13.38 -0.35
CA LEU A 62 3.10 13.51 -1.81
C LEU A 62 2.70 12.19 -2.46
N THR A 63 3.36 11.08 -2.07
CA THR A 63 3.02 9.74 -2.58
C THR A 63 1.55 9.39 -2.28
N GLY A 64 1.03 9.77 -1.11
CA GLY A 64 -0.37 9.57 -0.75
C GLY A 64 -1.33 10.36 -1.64
N VAL A 65 -1.02 11.62 -1.91
CA VAL A 65 -1.82 12.47 -2.83
C VAL A 65 -1.81 11.90 -4.25
N LEU A 66 -0.64 11.51 -4.75
CA LEU A 66 -0.50 10.90 -6.07
C LEU A 66 -1.26 9.57 -6.17
N ALA A 67 -1.18 8.73 -5.14
CA ALA A 67 -1.89 7.46 -5.09
C ALA A 67 -3.41 7.65 -5.14
N GLU A 68 -3.96 8.62 -4.40
CA GLU A 68 -5.39 8.94 -4.42
C GLU A 68 -5.86 9.51 -5.76
N LEU A 69 -5.00 10.27 -6.46
CA LEU A 69 -5.30 10.75 -7.82
C LEU A 69 -5.26 9.63 -8.87
N ILE A 70 -4.44 8.59 -8.66
CA ILE A 70 -4.34 7.43 -9.56
C ILE A 70 -5.50 6.46 -9.33
N ILE A 71 -5.82 6.13 -8.07
CA ILE A 71 -6.97 5.29 -7.69
C ILE A 71 -7.80 6.06 -6.67
N PRO A 72 -8.74 6.89 -7.15
CA PRO A 72 -9.57 7.72 -6.29
C PRO A 72 -10.65 6.90 -5.59
N ARG A 73 -11.19 7.47 -4.53
CA ARG A 73 -12.38 6.93 -3.87
C ARG A 73 -13.58 6.98 -4.81
N THR A 74 -14.28 5.84 -4.90
CA THR A 74 -15.56 5.69 -5.62
C THR A 74 -16.60 5.10 -4.66
N ASP A 75 -17.26 4.03 -5.04
CA ASP A 75 -18.04 3.13 -4.18
C ASP A 75 -17.12 2.24 -3.31
N THR A 76 -15.85 2.13 -3.70
CA THR A 76 -14.79 1.50 -2.92
C THR A 76 -13.82 2.55 -2.33
N PRO A 77 -13.07 2.22 -1.25
CA PRO A 77 -12.06 3.12 -0.69
C PRO A 77 -10.96 3.46 -1.71
N GLY A 78 -10.51 4.71 -1.77
CA GLY A 78 -9.36 5.12 -2.60
C GLY A 78 -8.02 4.63 -2.04
N ALA A 79 -6.95 4.81 -2.84
CA ALA A 79 -5.60 4.33 -2.49
C ALA A 79 -5.03 4.96 -1.20
N LEU A 80 -5.37 6.21 -0.91
CA LEU A 80 -4.96 6.86 0.33
C LEU A 80 -5.62 6.19 1.55
N ALA A 81 -6.93 5.88 1.44
CA ALA A 81 -7.71 5.29 2.53
C ALA A 81 -7.25 3.88 2.89
N VAL A 82 -6.76 3.09 1.93
CA VAL A 82 -6.19 1.75 2.18
C VAL A 82 -4.73 1.81 2.63
N GLY A 83 -4.13 3.00 2.72
CA GLY A 83 -2.74 3.17 3.14
C GLY A 83 -1.71 2.76 2.09
N ALA A 84 -2.03 2.81 0.80
CA ALA A 84 -1.14 2.39 -0.29
C ALA A 84 0.23 3.08 -0.23
N HIS A 85 0.30 4.37 0.11
CA HIS A 85 1.53 5.12 0.28
C HIS A 85 2.48 4.53 1.34
N ARG A 86 1.92 3.98 2.42
CA ARG A 86 2.70 3.31 3.49
C ARG A 86 3.25 1.97 3.02
N THR A 87 2.45 1.22 2.28
CA THR A 87 2.88 -0.04 1.66
C THR A 87 3.99 0.22 0.65
N ILE A 88 3.88 1.29 -0.16
CA ILE A 88 4.92 1.70 -1.13
C ILE A 88 6.22 2.05 -0.43
N ASP A 89 6.18 2.85 0.64
CA ASP A 89 7.37 3.20 1.43
C ASP A 89 8.08 1.94 1.96
N HIS A 90 7.31 0.99 2.48
CA HIS A 90 7.84 -0.28 2.98
C HIS A 90 8.42 -1.16 1.85
N LEU A 91 7.72 -1.28 0.72
CA LEU A 91 8.20 -2.04 -0.44
C LEU A 91 9.49 -1.46 -1.00
N LEU A 92 9.58 -0.15 -1.14
CA LEU A 92 10.80 0.53 -1.56
C LEU A 92 11.96 0.23 -0.61
N LYS A 93 11.72 0.21 0.70
CA LYS A 93 12.75 -0.08 1.70
C LYS A 93 13.25 -1.51 1.61
N VAL A 94 12.34 -2.48 1.46
CA VAL A 94 12.66 -3.91 1.61
C VAL A 94 13.01 -4.57 0.27
N CYS A 95 12.32 -4.18 -0.82
CA CYS A 95 12.39 -4.88 -2.10
C CYS A 95 13.20 -4.14 -3.16
N ALA A 96 13.29 -2.79 -3.09
CA ALA A 96 13.95 -2.01 -4.12
C ALA A 96 15.46 -1.86 -3.86
N LEU A 97 16.26 -1.92 -4.91
CA LEU A 97 17.69 -1.61 -4.86
C LEU A 97 17.92 -0.12 -4.56
N SER A 98 19.06 0.22 -3.96
CA SER A 98 19.39 1.62 -3.60
C SER A 98 19.29 2.58 -4.79
N ALA A 99 19.65 2.13 -5.99
CA ALA A 99 19.51 2.93 -7.20
C ALA A 99 18.05 3.19 -7.60
N GLU A 100 17.16 2.24 -7.35
CA GLU A 100 15.72 2.38 -7.59
C GLU A 100 15.07 3.29 -6.54
N GLN A 101 15.46 3.14 -5.27
CA GLN A 101 15.04 4.04 -4.20
C GLN A 101 15.41 5.49 -4.52
N ALA A 102 16.66 5.73 -4.96
CA ALA A 102 17.12 7.06 -5.34
C ALA A 102 16.33 7.61 -6.54
N ARG A 103 16.11 6.81 -7.59
CA ARG A 103 15.31 7.20 -8.75
C ARG A 103 13.87 7.54 -8.37
N PHE A 104 13.26 6.76 -7.49
CA PHE A 104 11.90 7.01 -7.02
C PHE A 104 11.80 8.38 -6.32
N ARG A 105 12.73 8.67 -5.39
CA ARG A 105 12.78 9.96 -4.69
C ARG A 105 13.07 11.13 -5.65
N THR A 106 13.97 10.94 -6.63
CA THR A 106 14.22 11.94 -7.69
C THR A 106 12.95 12.24 -8.49
N GLY A 107 12.16 11.22 -8.82
CA GLY A 107 10.89 11.40 -9.52
C GLY A 107 9.86 12.19 -8.69
N LEU A 108 9.75 11.92 -7.38
CA LEU A 108 8.91 12.72 -6.49
C LEU A 108 9.37 14.19 -6.43
N ALA A 109 10.68 14.41 -6.25
CA ALA A 109 11.27 15.75 -6.24
C ALA A 109 11.04 16.50 -7.56
N ARG A 110 11.04 15.80 -8.70
CA ARG A 110 10.76 16.38 -10.01
C ARG A 110 9.32 16.88 -10.10
N ILE A 111 8.33 16.11 -9.66
CA ILE A 111 6.93 16.55 -9.62
C ILE A 111 6.79 17.80 -8.75
N GLU A 112 7.41 17.81 -7.58
CA GLU A 112 7.34 18.94 -6.65
C GLU A 112 7.99 20.19 -7.25
N SER A 113 9.15 20.05 -7.89
CA SER A 113 9.85 21.13 -8.58
C SER A 113 8.99 21.76 -9.69
N VAL A 114 8.31 20.94 -10.49
CA VAL A 114 7.40 21.44 -11.54
C VAL A 114 6.19 22.14 -10.95
N ALA A 115 5.62 21.61 -9.87
CA ALA A 115 4.50 22.24 -9.18
C ALA A 115 4.87 23.62 -8.62
N GLN A 116 6.04 23.73 -7.99
CA GLN A 116 6.57 25.00 -7.50
C GLN A 116 6.82 26.00 -8.65
N ALA A 117 7.45 25.57 -9.72
CA ALA A 117 7.75 26.44 -10.88
C ALA A 117 6.47 26.98 -11.55
N GLN A 118 5.41 26.20 -11.63
CA GLN A 118 4.18 26.58 -12.31
C GLN A 118 3.10 27.17 -11.42
N GLY A 119 3.10 26.85 -10.14
CA GLY A 119 2.03 27.25 -9.21
C GLY A 119 2.50 27.97 -7.95
N GLY A 120 3.81 28.07 -7.71
CA GLY A 120 4.38 28.68 -6.51
C GLY A 120 4.01 27.96 -5.19
N LYS A 121 3.51 26.71 -5.30
CA LYS A 121 3.01 25.93 -4.17
C LYS A 121 3.41 24.46 -4.32
N PRO A 122 3.50 23.73 -3.20
CA PRO A 122 3.66 22.28 -3.23
C PRO A 122 2.55 21.61 -4.05
N PHE A 123 2.85 20.48 -4.70
CA PHE A 123 1.89 19.78 -5.57
C PHE A 123 0.56 19.50 -4.86
N GLY A 124 0.59 19.03 -3.60
CA GLY A 124 -0.61 18.75 -2.81
C GLY A 124 -1.47 19.98 -2.49
N ALA A 125 -0.91 21.19 -2.58
CA ALA A 125 -1.62 22.45 -2.34
C ALA A 125 -2.13 23.14 -3.62
N LEU A 126 -1.87 22.55 -4.79
CA LEU A 126 -2.42 23.03 -6.07
C LEU A 126 -3.92 22.71 -6.17
N PRO A 127 -4.70 23.51 -6.91
CA PRO A 127 -6.07 23.17 -7.25
C PRO A 127 -6.17 21.80 -7.95
N ALA A 128 -7.22 21.01 -7.66
CA ALA A 128 -7.39 19.66 -8.18
C ALA A 128 -7.29 19.57 -9.72
N ALA A 129 -7.89 20.53 -10.43
CA ALA A 129 -7.79 20.59 -11.89
C ALA A 129 -6.34 20.73 -12.37
N ARG A 130 -5.50 21.44 -11.62
CA ARG A 130 -4.09 21.64 -11.96
C ARG A 130 -3.27 20.39 -11.66
N GLN A 131 -3.54 19.72 -10.52
CA GLN A 131 -2.94 18.43 -10.19
C GLN A 131 -3.20 17.40 -11.29
N VAL A 132 -4.45 17.27 -11.71
CA VAL A 132 -4.85 16.34 -12.79
C VAL A 132 -4.17 16.71 -14.12
N ALA A 133 -4.13 17.97 -14.49
CA ALA A 133 -3.47 18.42 -15.72
C ALA A 133 -1.96 18.08 -15.72
N LEU A 134 -1.27 18.29 -14.59
CA LEU A 134 0.14 17.92 -14.43
C LEU A 134 0.35 16.41 -14.53
N LEU A 135 -0.54 15.60 -13.95
CA LEU A 135 -0.44 14.14 -14.06
C LEU A 135 -0.70 13.64 -15.48
N HIS A 136 -1.59 14.26 -16.24
CA HIS A 136 -1.78 13.94 -17.66
C HIS A 136 -0.52 14.30 -18.48
N ALA A 137 0.10 15.44 -18.24
CA ALA A 137 1.35 15.82 -18.91
C ALA A 137 2.48 14.84 -18.55
N LEU A 138 2.56 14.42 -17.29
CA LEU A 138 3.53 13.45 -16.80
C LEU A 138 3.31 12.06 -17.43
N ASP A 139 2.06 11.61 -17.53
CA ASP A 139 1.72 10.34 -18.17
C ASP A 139 2.01 10.33 -19.68
N ALA A 140 1.82 11.46 -20.33
CA ALA A 140 2.16 11.63 -21.74
C ALA A 140 3.66 11.86 -22.00
N GLY A 141 4.48 12.11 -20.98
CA GLY A 141 5.88 12.51 -21.14
C GLY A 141 6.02 13.84 -21.88
N SER A 142 5.00 14.70 -21.80
CA SER A 142 4.95 16.01 -22.47
C SER A 142 5.36 17.14 -21.53
N ALA A 143 5.77 18.28 -22.11
CA ALA A 143 6.20 19.44 -21.32
C ALA A 143 5.19 19.80 -20.21
N PRO A 144 5.67 20.07 -19.01
CA PRO A 144 7.04 20.32 -18.55
C PRO A 144 7.85 19.07 -18.18
N PHE A 145 7.32 17.89 -18.41
CA PHE A 145 7.94 16.59 -18.16
C PHE A 145 8.57 16.02 -19.44
N ASN A 146 9.27 14.90 -19.31
CA ASN A 146 9.94 14.20 -20.40
C ASN A 146 9.72 12.67 -20.30
N GLY A 147 10.39 11.90 -21.17
CA GLY A 147 10.26 10.44 -21.21
C GLY A 147 10.76 9.72 -19.94
N ASP A 148 11.78 10.25 -19.27
CA ASP A 148 12.29 9.68 -18.01
C ASP A 148 11.28 9.91 -16.88
N ASP A 149 10.68 11.10 -16.82
CA ASP A 149 9.61 11.43 -15.88
C ASP A 149 8.39 10.52 -16.12
N GLN A 150 8.03 10.24 -17.37
CA GLN A 150 6.99 9.28 -17.74
C GLN A 150 7.33 7.86 -17.25
N GLY A 151 8.60 7.46 -17.41
CA GLY A 151 9.09 6.15 -16.92
C GLY A 151 8.90 6.00 -15.42
N PHE A 152 9.26 7.02 -14.65
CA PHE A 152 9.00 7.08 -13.21
C PHE A 152 7.50 6.99 -12.90
N PHE A 153 6.64 7.72 -13.60
CA PHE A 153 5.21 7.71 -13.34
C PHE A 153 4.57 6.35 -13.63
N ARG A 154 5.04 5.65 -14.66
CA ARG A 154 4.62 4.28 -14.94
C ARG A 154 5.00 3.33 -13.80
N GLN A 155 6.20 3.49 -13.24
CA GLN A 155 6.63 2.72 -12.07
C GLN A 155 5.77 3.04 -10.84
N LEU A 156 5.51 4.32 -10.57
CA LEU A 156 4.63 4.75 -9.48
C LEU A 156 3.22 4.14 -9.61
N LYS A 157 2.62 4.19 -10.81
CA LYS A 157 1.31 3.54 -11.08
C LYS A 157 1.34 2.05 -10.76
N GLY A 158 2.42 1.35 -11.11
CA GLY A 158 2.62 -0.06 -10.77
C GLY A 158 2.64 -0.32 -9.27
N TYR A 159 3.39 0.48 -8.52
CA TYR A 159 3.41 0.39 -7.05
C TYR A 159 2.05 0.69 -6.42
N VAL A 160 1.35 1.72 -6.90
CA VAL A 160 0.01 2.09 -6.39
C VAL A 160 -0.99 0.96 -6.67
N ALA A 161 -1.01 0.42 -7.88
CA ALA A 161 -1.88 -0.70 -8.24
C ALA A 161 -1.57 -1.94 -7.39
N PHE A 162 -0.30 -2.30 -7.23
CA PHE A 162 0.09 -3.42 -6.37
C PHE A 162 -0.37 -3.20 -4.93
N ALA A 163 -0.05 -2.06 -4.33
CA ALA A 163 -0.39 -1.75 -2.94
C ALA A 163 -1.91 -1.70 -2.72
N TYR A 164 -2.67 -1.21 -3.71
CA TYR A 164 -4.12 -1.15 -3.64
C TYR A 164 -4.76 -2.53 -3.73
N TYR A 165 -4.45 -3.30 -4.78
CA TYR A 165 -5.09 -4.59 -5.04
C TYR A 165 -4.65 -5.69 -4.07
N THR A 166 -3.51 -5.53 -3.39
CA THR A 166 -3.10 -6.41 -2.28
C THR A 166 -3.66 -5.99 -0.92
N SER A 167 -4.31 -4.82 -0.83
CA SER A 167 -5.01 -4.41 0.37
C SER A 167 -6.31 -5.21 0.57
N GLU A 168 -6.80 -5.30 1.81
CA GLU A 168 -8.07 -5.97 2.10
C GLU A 168 -9.22 -5.41 1.24
N ALA A 169 -9.35 -4.09 1.17
CA ALA A 169 -10.43 -3.46 0.40
C ALA A 169 -10.27 -3.69 -1.11
N GLY A 170 -9.06 -3.58 -1.66
CA GLY A 170 -8.79 -3.85 -3.08
C GLY A 170 -9.08 -5.30 -3.44
N ALA A 171 -8.61 -6.24 -2.62
CA ALA A 171 -8.79 -7.67 -2.88
C ALA A 171 -10.24 -8.15 -2.69
N THR A 172 -11.00 -7.61 -1.71
CA THR A 172 -12.31 -8.16 -1.34
C THR A 172 -13.49 -7.33 -1.85
N ARG A 173 -13.32 -6.02 -2.06
CA ARG A 173 -14.40 -5.12 -2.49
C ARG A 173 -14.30 -4.73 -3.95
N GLU A 174 -13.09 -4.42 -4.43
CA GLU A 174 -12.86 -4.07 -5.84
C GLU A 174 -12.78 -5.31 -6.71
N LEU A 175 -11.99 -6.30 -6.31
CA LEU A 175 -11.86 -7.57 -7.02
C LEU A 175 -12.88 -8.60 -6.52
N ALA A 176 -13.12 -9.64 -7.33
CA ALA A 176 -13.83 -10.83 -6.89
C ALA A 176 -12.86 -11.71 -6.09
N TYR A 177 -13.16 -11.91 -4.81
CA TYR A 177 -12.33 -12.72 -3.93
C TYR A 177 -12.96 -14.10 -3.68
N LEU A 178 -12.22 -15.14 -4.00
CA LEU A 178 -12.59 -16.53 -3.70
C LEU A 178 -11.44 -17.20 -2.96
N PRO A 179 -11.57 -17.44 -1.63
CA PRO A 179 -10.47 -17.99 -0.80
C PRO A 179 -9.98 -19.36 -1.25
N ILE A 180 -10.86 -20.16 -1.83
CA ILE A 180 -10.56 -21.50 -2.37
C ILE A 180 -11.09 -21.50 -3.80
N PRO A 181 -10.23 -21.27 -4.80
CA PRO A 181 -10.63 -21.38 -6.20
C PRO A 181 -11.15 -22.80 -6.48
N GLY A 182 -12.29 -22.90 -7.16
CA GLY A 182 -12.78 -24.18 -7.68
C GLY A 182 -11.96 -24.67 -8.88
N GLY A 183 -12.47 -25.65 -9.60
CA GLY A 183 -11.86 -26.09 -10.85
C GLY A 183 -11.90 -24.99 -11.93
N PHE A 184 -10.97 -25.05 -12.88
CA PHE A 184 -10.93 -24.14 -14.03
C PHE A 184 -12.25 -24.21 -14.85
N GLN A 185 -12.84 -23.06 -15.11
CA GLN A 185 -14.06 -22.90 -15.90
C GLN A 185 -13.74 -22.12 -17.19
N GLY A 186 -13.30 -22.80 -18.24
CA GLY A 186 -12.93 -22.19 -19.52
C GLY A 186 -14.04 -21.43 -20.23
N ASN A 187 -15.31 -21.73 -19.92
CA ASN A 187 -16.49 -21.10 -20.53
C ASN A 187 -17.16 -20.06 -19.63
N TYR A 188 -16.42 -19.45 -18.70
CA TYR A 188 -16.97 -18.41 -17.83
C TYR A 188 -17.43 -17.20 -18.65
N LYS A 189 -18.72 -16.86 -18.56
CA LYS A 189 -19.29 -15.73 -19.29
C LYS A 189 -18.97 -14.41 -18.56
N LEU A 190 -18.20 -13.55 -19.18
CA LEU A 190 -17.98 -12.20 -18.72
C LEU A 190 -19.22 -11.34 -19.00
N THR A 191 -19.67 -10.61 -18.01
CA THR A 191 -20.73 -9.59 -18.10
C THR A 191 -20.13 -8.22 -17.82
N ARG A 192 -20.90 -7.15 -18.07
CA ARG A 192 -20.45 -5.78 -17.72
C ARG A 192 -20.20 -5.58 -16.22
N SER A 193 -20.82 -6.40 -15.37
CA SER A 193 -20.67 -6.38 -13.91
C SER A 193 -19.63 -7.38 -13.40
N SER A 194 -18.99 -8.15 -14.27
CA SER A 194 -17.95 -9.10 -13.86
C SER A 194 -16.72 -8.36 -13.38
N ARG A 195 -16.31 -8.65 -12.14
CA ARG A 195 -15.08 -8.11 -11.54
C ARG A 195 -13.89 -9.02 -11.86
N GLY A 196 -12.70 -8.45 -11.95
CA GLY A 196 -11.46 -9.23 -12.01
C GLY A 196 -11.27 -10.08 -10.74
N TRP A 197 -10.60 -11.22 -10.88
CA TRP A 197 -10.31 -12.10 -9.73
C TRP A 197 -9.09 -11.60 -8.96
N ALA A 198 -9.16 -11.64 -7.62
CA ALA A 198 -8.05 -11.30 -6.74
C ALA A 198 -6.95 -12.37 -6.74
N ILE A 199 -7.34 -13.63 -6.95
CA ILE A 199 -6.45 -14.80 -7.00
C ILE A 199 -6.90 -15.65 -8.19
N GLN A 200 -5.95 -16.06 -9.01
CA GLN A 200 -6.13 -17.05 -10.09
C GLN A 200 -5.43 -18.34 -9.73
#